data_fde5fac3fd1693aeb58b1ad3bacbd334
#
_entry.id   fde5fac3fd1693aeb58b1ad3bacbd334
#
_cell.length_a   1.000
_cell.length_b   1.000
_cell.length_c   1.000
_cell.angle_alpha   90.00
_cell.angle_beta   90.00
_cell.angle_gamma   90.00
#
_symmetry.space_group_name_H-M   'P 1'
#
loop_
_entity.id
_entity.type
_entity.pdbx_description
1 polymer ?
#
loop_
_entity_poly.entity_id
_entity_poly.type
_entity_poly.pdbx_seq_one_letter_code
_entity_poly.pdbx_strand_id
1 'polypeptide(L)'
;MAKKGKSDSQKKKERVAAFHLEFIEDLRYWVKTDRKVVLRAFDIIESVMREPFTGIGKPEPLKYLLAGAWSRRLTQEHRIVYLVSDERVDFLQGRYHY
;
A
#
# COMPACT_ATOMS: atom_id res chain seq x y z
N MET A 1 -10.24 -0.87 27.92
CA MET A 1 -9.60 -0.93 27.59
C MET A 1 -9.06 -1.15 27.16
N ALA A 2 -9.01 -1.12 27.32
CA ALA A 2 -8.24 -1.36 26.88
C ALA A 2 -7.76 -1.79 26.43
N LYS A 3 -7.64 -2.07 26.45
CA LYS A 3 -6.91 -2.45 26.06
C LYS A 3 -6.19 -2.61 25.67
N LYS A 4 -5.98 -2.71 25.86
CA LYS A 4 -5.04 -2.76 25.53
C LYS A 4 -4.22 -3.06 25.34
N GLY A 5 -4.07 -3.23 25.57
CA GLY A 5 -3.13 -3.50 25.44
C GLY A 5 -2.62 -3.94 25.14
N LYS A 6 -2.39 -4.37 25.23
CA LYS A 6 -1.72 -4.75 24.89
C LYS A 6 -0.90 -5.14 24.49
N SER A 7 -0.63 -5.77 24.67
CA SER A 7 0.14 -6.08 24.43
C SER A 7 0.88 -5.86 23.70
N ASP A 8 1.09 -5.70 23.92
CA ASP A 8 1.49 -5.06 23.07
C ASP A 8 2.82 -4.92 22.64
N SER A 9 3.57 -5.16 23.22
CA SER A 9 4.96 -4.94 23.02
C SER A 9 5.49 -5.78 21.90
N GLN A 10 5.19 -6.99 21.84
CA GLN A 10 5.58 -7.81 20.71
C GLN A 10 4.65 -7.62 19.55
N LYS A 11 3.79 -6.68 19.65
CA LYS A 11 2.87 -6.39 18.58
C LYS A 11 3.55 -5.65 17.47
N LYS A 12 2.99 -5.78 16.30
CA LYS A 12 3.44 -4.97 15.19
C LYS A 12 3.21 -3.51 15.47
N LYS A 13 4.08 -2.69 14.95
CA LYS A 13 3.84 -1.26 14.97
C LYS A 13 2.59 -0.94 14.19
N GLU A 14 1.83 -0.01 14.70
CA GLU A 14 0.70 0.51 13.96
C GLU A 14 1.16 1.70 13.16
N ARG A 15 0.99 1.62 11.87
CA ARG A 15 1.35 2.70 10.98
C ARG A 15 0.10 3.40 10.49
N VAL A 16 0.24 4.67 10.22
CA VAL A 16 -0.83 5.47 9.61
C VAL A 16 -0.72 5.35 8.11
N ALA A 17 -1.86 5.27 7.43
CA ALA A 17 -1.88 5.28 5.98
C ALA A 17 -2.02 6.71 5.49
N ALA A 18 -1.13 7.12 4.60
CA ALA A 18 -1.19 8.44 3.98
C ALA A 18 -1.36 8.25 2.48
N PHE A 19 -2.33 8.93 1.90
CA PHE A 19 -2.66 8.78 0.49
C PHE A 19 -2.31 10.07 -0.24
N HIS A 20 -1.34 9.98 -1.14
CA HIS A 20 -0.92 11.14 -1.90
C HIS A 20 -1.94 11.44 -2.99
N LEU A 21 -1.95 12.67 -3.42
CA LEU A 21 -2.94 13.12 -4.39
C LEU A 21 -2.88 12.32 -5.68
N GLU A 22 -1.68 12.02 -6.14
CA GLU A 22 -1.52 11.23 -7.35
C GLU A 22 -2.16 9.85 -7.19
N PHE A 23 -1.99 9.24 -6.02
CA PHE A 23 -2.60 7.93 -5.76
C PHE A 23 -4.13 8.03 -5.81
N ILE A 24 -4.67 9.08 -5.21
CA ILE A 24 -6.12 9.28 -5.23
C ILE A 24 -6.63 9.42 -6.66
N GLU A 25 -5.90 10.18 -7.48
CA GLU A 25 -6.30 10.36 -8.86
C GLU A 25 -6.19 9.06 -9.66
N ASP A 26 -5.21 8.23 -9.33
CA ASP A 26 -5.11 6.92 -9.96
C ASP A 26 -6.30 6.04 -9.60
N LEU A 27 -6.73 6.07 -8.33
CA LEU A 27 -7.93 5.34 -7.95
C LEU A 27 -9.15 5.86 -8.70
N ARG A 28 -9.24 7.16 -8.86
CA ARG A 28 -10.37 7.75 -9.60
C ARG A 28 -10.38 7.28 -11.05
N TYR A 29 -9.20 7.17 -11.65
CA TYR A 29 -9.08 6.61 -13.00
C TYR A 29 -9.67 5.19 -13.04
N TRP A 30 -9.30 4.35 -12.07
CA TRP A 30 -9.79 2.98 -12.05
C TRP A 30 -11.29 2.90 -11.81
N VAL A 31 -11.84 3.81 -10.99
CA VAL A 31 -13.28 3.84 -10.79
C VAL A 31 -13.99 4.02 -12.12
N LYS A 32 -13.41 4.82 -13.01
CA LYS A 32 -14.03 5.11 -14.31
C LYS A 32 -13.76 4.03 -15.34
N THR A 33 -12.68 3.30 -15.22
CA THR A 33 -12.28 2.37 -16.27
C THR A 33 -12.49 0.91 -15.89
N ASP A 34 -12.30 0.55 -14.62
CA ASP A 34 -12.43 -0.86 -14.22
C ASP A 34 -12.59 -0.94 -12.71
N ARG A 35 -13.83 -1.02 -12.27
CA ARG A 35 -14.12 -1.01 -10.83
C ARG A 35 -13.53 -2.20 -10.09
N LYS A 36 -13.34 -3.33 -10.76
CA LYS A 36 -12.74 -4.48 -10.12
C LYS A 36 -11.33 -4.18 -9.66
N VAL A 37 -10.62 -3.33 -10.40
CA VAL A 37 -9.28 -2.94 -10.02
C VAL A 37 -9.30 -2.12 -8.74
N VAL A 38 -10.33 -1.30 -8.56
CA VAL A 38 -10.46 -0.52 -7.31
C VAL A 38 -10.62 -1.44 -6.12
N LEU A 39 -11.45 -2.47 -6.25
CA LEU A 39 -11.62 -3.44 -5.16
C LEU A 39 -10.31 -4.15 -4.85
N ARG A 40 -9.58 -4.51 -5.88
CA ARG A 40 -8.26 -5.11 -5.71
C ARG A 40 -7.31 -4.14 -5.00
N ALA A 41 -7.39 -2.86 -5.35
CA ALA A 41 -6.54 -1.85 -4.72
C ALA A 41 -6.83 -1.78 -3.22
N PHE A 42 -8.08 -1.83 -2.81
CA PHE A 42 -8.42 -1.83 -1.39
C PHE A 42 -7.87 -3.06 -0.69
N ASP A 43 -7.95 -4.23 -1.33
CA ASP A 43 -7.38 -5.44 -0.75
C ASP A 43 -5.87 -5.27 -0.55
N ILE A 44 -5.21 -4.68 -1.53
CA ILE A 44 -3.77 -4.46 -1.43
C ILE A 44 -3.44 -3.46 -0.33
N ILE A 45 -4.20 -2.37 -0.25
CA ILE A 45 -3.99 -1.38 0.82
C ILE A 45 -4.09 -2.06 2.18
N GLU A 46 -5.12 -2.86 2.39
CA GLU A 46 -5.29 -3.54 3.66
C GLU A 46 -4.15 -4.50 3.94
N SER A 47 -3.71 -5.23 2.92
CA SER A 47 -2.60 -6.15 3.08
C SER A 47 -1.31 -5.41 3.45
N VAL A 48 -1.05 -4.28 2.79
CA VAL A 48 0.12 -3.47 3.08
C VAL A 48 0.09 -2.95 4.51
N MET A 49 -1.07 -2.48 4.95
CA MET A 49 -1.16 -1.93 6.32
C MET A 49 -1.02 -3.01 7.36
N ARG A 50 -1.39 -4.24 7.03
CA ARG A 50 -1.23 -5.36 7.95
C ARG A 50 0.22 -5.80 8.01
N GLU A 51 0.88 -5.87 6.87
CA GLU A 51 2.27 -6.30 6.78
C GLU A 51 2.88 -5.74 5.49
N PRO A 52 3.69 -4.67 5.58
CA PRO A 52 4.11 -3.96 4.36
C PRO A 52 5.04 -4.75 3.44
N PHE A 53 5.70 -5.77 3.96
CA PHE A 53 6.77 -6.42 3.21
C PHE A 53 6.39 -7.80 2.66
N THR A 54 5.25 -8.33 3.07
CA THR A 54 4.77 -9.63 2.60
C THR A 54 3.27 -9.54 2.37
N GLY A 55 2.75 -10.45 1.56
CA GLY A 55 1.31 -10.49 1.34
C GLY A 55 0.98 -10.55 -0.14
N ILE A 56 -0.26 -10.19 -0.47
CA ILE A 56 -0.74 -10.34 -1.84
C ILE A 56 -0.07 -9.34 -2.77
N GLY A 57 -0.07 -9.64 -4.06
CA GLY A 57 0.43 -8.71 -5.07
C GLY A 57 1.94 -8.72 -5.24
N LYS A 58 2.63 -9.74 -4.71
CA LYS A 58 4.07 -9.90 -4.89
C LYS A 58 4.84 -8.64 -4.48
N PRO A 59 4.89 -8.35 -3.17
CA PRO A 59 5.64 -7.17 -2.70
C PRO A 59 7.08 -7.20 -3.19
N GLU A 60 7.56 -6.08 -3.64
CA GLU A 60 8.88 -5.96 -4.24
C GLU A 60 9.49 -4.62 -3.89
N PRO A 61 10.73 -4.59 -3.37
CA PRO A 61 11.36 -3.29 -3.10
C PRO A 61 11.76 -2.61 -4.41
N LEU A 62 11.62 -1.30 -4.44
CA LEU A 62 11.98 -0.49 -5.60
C LEU A 62 13.13 0.44 -5.23
N LYS A 63 14.28 -0.16 -4.94
CA LYS A 63 15.43 0.61 -4.45
C LYS A 63 15.90 1.64 -5.44
N TYR A 64 15.75 1.35 -6.73
CA TYR A 64 16.21 2.27 -7.76
C TYR A 64 15.31 3.51 -7.84
N LEU A 65 14.10 3.42 -7.32
CA LEU A 65 13.19 4.56 -7.36
C LEU A 65 13.39 5.47 -6.16
N LEU A 66 13.38 4.90 -4.98
CA LEU A 66 13.46 5.67 -3.75
C LEU A 66 13.69 4.69 -2.61
N ALA A 67 14.61 5.03 -1.71
CA ALA A 67 14.88 4.20 -0.55
C ALA A 67 13.60 4.03 0.28
N GLY A 68 13.28 2.80 0.61
CA GLY A 68 12.07 2.51 1.37
C GLY A 68 10.82 2.31 0.51
N ALA A 69 10.95 2.46 -0.81
CA ALA A 69 9.81 2.27 -1.69
C ALA A 69 9.62 0.79 -2.02
N TRP A 70 8.36 0.42 -2.12
CA TRP A 70 7.92 -0.93 -2.45
C TRP A 70 6.78 -0.87 -3.44
N SER A 71 6.52 -1.99 -4.09
CA SER A 71 5.36 -2.06 -4.98
C SER A 71 4.63 -3.36 -4.77
N ARG A 72 3.35 -3.34 -5.10
CA ARG A 72 2.50 -4.52 -5.17
C ARG A 72 1.79 -4.53 -6.50
N ARG A 73 1.69 -5.70 -7.09
CA ARG A 73 1.05 -5.85 -8.40
C ARG A 73 -0.45 -5.64 -8.26
N LEU A 74 -0.97 -4.66 -8.99
CA LEU A 74 -2.40 -4.35 -9.00
C LEU A 74 -3.08 -5.02 -10.17
N THR A 75 -2.53 -4.85 -11.37
CA THR A 75 -2.98 -5.56 -12.57
C THR A 75 -1.74 -6.16 -13.20
N GLN A 76 -1.92 -6.80 -14.35
CA GLN A 76 -0.79 -7.37 -15.04
C GLN A 76 0.24 -6.32 -15.42
N GLU A 77 -0.21 -5.08 -15.67
CA GLU A 77 0.66 -4.01 -16.14
C GLU A 77 0.93 -2.94 -15.12
N HIS A 78 0.16 -2.86 -14.07
CA HIS A 78 0.25 -1.73 -13.15
C HIS A 78 0.51 -2.18 -11.73
N ARG A 79 1.17 -1.29 -10.98
CA ARG A 79 1.51 -1.58 -9.59
C ARG A 79 1.09 -0.43 -8.70
N ILE A 80 0.83 -0.75 -7.44
CA ILE A 80 0.72 0.25 -6.40
C ILE A 80 2.12 0.45 -5.84
N VAL A 81 2.55 1.70 -5.76
CA VAL A 81 3.84 2.05 -5.19
C VAL A 81 3.60 2.74 -3.86
N TYR A 82 4.33 2.30 -2.85
CA TYR A 82 4.18 2.87 -1.51
C TYR A 82 5.54 2.98 -0.84
N LEU A 83 5.62 3.88 0.13
CA LEU A 83 6.84 4.17 0.87
C LEU A 83 6.59 3.82 2.33
N VAL A 84 7.49 3.01 2.91
CA VAL A 84 7.31 2.54 4.28
C VAL A 84 8.30 3.22 5.20
N SER A 85 7.80 3.77 6.27
CA SER A 85 8.63 4.29 7.35
C SER A 85 8.15 3.66 8.65
N ASP A 86 8.80 4.00 9.76
CA ASP A 86 8.41 3.43 11.04
C ASP A 86 7.01 3.79 11.44
N GLU A 87 6.53 4.96 11.04
CA GLU A 87 5.29 5.49 11.56
C GLU A 87 4.16 5.51 10.54
N ARG A 88 4.47 5.32 9.26
CA ARG A 88 3.40 5.40 8.29
C ARG A 88 3.77 4.75 6.98
N VAL A 89 2.75 4.52 6.17
CA VAL A 89 2.90 4.08 4.79
C VAL A 89 2.30 5.17 3.93
N ASP A 90 3.11 5.67 3.00
CA ASP A 90 2.66 6.65 2.03
C ASP A 90 2.32 5.92 0.74
N PHE A 91 1.07 5.97 0.33
CA PHE A 91 0.66 5.39 -0.96
C PHE A 91 0.85 6.46 -2.01
N LEU A 92 1.76 6.20 -2.95
CA LEU A 92 2.24 7.22 -3.88
C LEU A 92 1.57 7.15 -5.23
N GLN A 93 1.44 5.96 -5.79
CA GLN A 93 0.89 5.78 -7.13
C GLN A 93 0.09 4.50 -7.19
N GLY A 94 -0.98 4.51 -7.96
CA GLY A 94 -1.82 3.34 -8.19
C GLY A 94 -1.90 2.94 -9.65
N ARG A 95 -1.07 3.51 -10.50
CA ARG A 95 -0.98 3.17 -11.91
C ARG A 95 0.47 3.12 -12.37
N TYR A 96 1.35 2.73 -11.48
CA TYR A 96 2.76 2.68 -11.83
C TYR A 96 2.99 1.54 -12.82
N HIS A 97 3.67 1.89 -13.91
CA HIS A 97 3.92 0.96 -15.00
C HIS A 97 5.42 0.92 -15.27
N TYR A 98 5.99 -0.28 -15.22
CA TYR A 98 7.40 -0.34 -15.56
C TYR A 98 7.75 -1.48 -16.49
#